data_dc7051963201dc082d8e0b87b2f4c25b
#
_entry.id   dc7051963201dc082d8e0b87b2f4c25b
#
_cell.length_a   1.000
_cell.length_b   1.000
_cell.length_c   1.000
_cell.angle_alpha   90.00
_cell.angle_beta   90.00
_cell.angle_gamma   90.00
#
_symmetry.space_group_name_H-M   'P 1'
#
loop_
_entity.id
_entity.type
_entity.pdbx_description
1 polymer ?
#
loop_
_entity_poly.entity_id
_entity_poly.type
_entity_poly.pdbx_seq_one_letter_code
_entity_poly.pdbx_strand_id
1 'polypeptide(L)'
;LGIVQILVWGGSFFLIAILGGPIIGDTGWSARWVYGALSVGILTSGLLAPLCGRLVSRYGGRFLLSWSGIVVALGLSIMASAGNLGTFMLAWFIIGVGMAMGLYDTLFAALGNLYGQDARHAISRITLISGFCTTLVWPALSFLVEHFGWRHASLIYAAILVVGVFPVYVRVLSTKTGVQEVAKEKATTGSPLGGGLYALMTAAFTGAAVIMTAMSAHLIALLQGQGY
;
A
#
# COMPACT_ATOMS: atom_id res chain seq x y z
N LEU A 1 -2.98 14.84 -0.12
CA LEU A 1 -2.26 13.58 -0.33
C LEU A 1 -2.39 12.63 0.87
N GLY A 2 -2.28 13.08 2.13
CA GLY A 2 -2.42 12.23 3.32
C GLY A 2 -3.75 11.47 3.37
N ILE A 3 -4.87 12.13 3.08
CA ILE A 3 -6.19 11.48 3.01
C ILE A 3 -6.24 10.40 1.92
N VAL A 4 -5.62 10.67 0.77
CA VAL A 4 -5.54 9.68 -0.32
C VAL A 4 -4.74 8.46 0.12
N GLN A 5 -3.67 8.65 0.90
CA GLN A 5 -2.92 7.54 1.48
C GLN A 5 -3.76 6.72 2.45
N ILE A 6 -4.61 7.35 3.26
CA ILE A 6 -5.57 6.62 4.12
C ILE A 6 -6.44 5.68 3.28
N LEU A 7 -6.97 6.17 2.15
CA LEU A 7 -7.80 5.36 1.26
C LEU A 7 -7.03 4.20 0.62
N VAL A 8 -5.81 4.44 0.13
CA VAL A 8 -5.00 3.39 -0.52
C VAL A 8 -4.56 2.33 0.47
N TRP A 9 -4.06 2.72 1.66
CA TRP A 9 -3.68 1.78 2.72
C TRP A 9 -4.88 0.98 3.23
N GLY A 10 -6.03 1.64 3.42
CA GLY A 10 -7.26 1.00 3.88
C GLY A 10 -7.82 -0.01 2.88
N GLY A 11 -7.77 0.30 1.58
CA GLY A 11 -8.23 -0.59 0.51
C GLY A 11 -7.24 -1.68 0.10
N SER A 12 -6.08 -1.73 0.73
CA SER A 12 -5.04 -2.72 0.40
C SER A 12 -4.52 -3.42 1.66
N PHE A 13 -3.53 -2.84 2.34
CA PHE A 13 -2.82 -3.49 3.45
C PHE A 13 -3.74 -3.82 4.63
N PHE A 14 -4.58 -2.88 5.07
CA PHE A 14 -5.43 -3.06 6.25
C PHE A 14 -6.76 -3.77 5.97
N LEU A 15 -7.12 -3.95 4.70
CA LEU A 15 -8.39 -4.50 4.28
C LEU A 15 -8.67 -5.89 4.87
N ILE A 16 -7.70 -6.79 4.76
CA ILE A 16 -7.86 -8.21 5.14
C ILE A 16 -8.06 -8.40 6.64
N ALA A 17 -7.59 -7.47 7.46
CA ALA A 17 -7.79 -7.53 8.90
C ALA A 17 -9.28 -7.47 9.28
N ILE A 18 -10.10 -6.80 8.47
CA ILE A 18 -11.54 -6.64 8.71
C ILE A 18 -12.34 -7.64 7.90
N LEU A 19 -11.99 -7.84 6.62
CA LEU A 19 -12.75 -8.70 5.72
C LEU A 19 -12.44 -10.19 5.91
N GLY A 20 -11.29 -10.53 6.50
CA GLY A 20 -10.84 -11.93 6.59
C GLY A 20 -11.82 -12.85 7.31
N GLY A 21 -12.34 -12.43 8.46
CA GLY A 21 -13.34 -13.21 9.20
C GLY A 21 -14.63 -13.44 8.41
N PRO A 22 -15.29 -12.37 7.91
CA PRO A 22 -16.46 -12.47 7.03
C PRO A 22 -16.24 -13.33 5.77
N ILE A 23 -15.07 -13.23 5.13
CA ILE A 23 -14.72 -14.07 3.97
C ILE A 23 -14.64 -15.54 4.37
N ILE A 24 -13.97 -15.87 5.47
CA ILE A 24 -13.86 -17.25 5.96
C ILE A 24 -15.23 -17.80 6.29
N GLY A 25 -16.10 -17.04 6.94
CA GLY A 25 -17.46 -17.43 7.31
C GLY A 25 -18.36 -17.71 6.10
N ASP A 26 -18.24 -16.89 5.04
CA ASP A 26 -19.07 -17.01 3.83
C ASP A 26 -18.57 -18.12 2.89
N THR A 27 -17.26 -18.27 2.73
CA THR A 27 -16.66 -19.16 1.73
C THR A 27 -16.23 -20.51 2.27
N GLY A 28 -16.04 -20.64 3.58
CA GLY A 28 -15.46 -21.82 4.21
C GLY A 28 -13.96 -22.03 3.90
N TRP A 29 -13.29 -21.03 3.32
CA TRP A 29 -11.86 -21.15 3.01
C TRP A 29 -11.03 -21.13 4.28
N SER A 30 -9.91 -21.86 4.28
CA SER A 30 -8.99 -21.88 5.40
C SER A 30 -8.41 -20.49 5.69
N ALA A 31 -8.38 -20.09 6.96
CA ALA A 31 -7.81 -18.83 7.43
C ALA A 31 -6.37 -18.61 6.93
N ARG A 32 -5.59 -19.70 6.82
CA ARG A 32 -4.22 -19.65 6.27
C ARG A 32 -4.17 -19.04 4.88
N TRP A 33 -5.08 -19.41 4.01
CA TRP A 33 -5.13 -18.92 2.63
C TRP A 33 -5.71 -17.50 2.55
N VAL A 34 -6.74 -17.22 3.33
CA VAL A 34 -7.38 -15.91 3.33
C VAL A 34 -6.41 -14.84 3.83
N TYR A 35 -5.80 -15.04 5.00
CA TYR A 35 -4.81 -14.08 5.52
C TYR A 35 -3.47 -14.16 4.77
N GLY A 36 -3.10 -15.34 4.26
CA GLY A 36 -1.91 -15.53 3.43
C GLY A 36 -1.95 -14.79 2.09
N ALA A 37 -3.12 -14.43 1.60
CA ALA A 37 -3.28 -13.63 0.38
C ALA A 37 -2.64 -12.23 0.50
N LEU A 38 -2.61 -11.64 1.70
CA LEU A 38 -1.85 -10.40 1.96
C LEU A 38 -0.37 -10.57 1.63
N SER A 39 0.21 -11.75 1.93
CA SER A 39 1.61 -12.03 1.62
C SER A 39 1.87 -12.03 0.11
N VAL A 40 0.92 -12.50 -0.70
CA VAL A 40 0.99 -12.39 -2.17
C VAL A 40 1.00 -10.93 -2.59
N GLY A 41 0.13 -10.09 -2.02
CA GLY A 41 0.09 -8.65 -2.28
C GLY A 41 1.41 -7.94 -1.90
N ILE A 42 1.92 -8.19 -0.70
CA ILE A 42 3.18 -7.61 -0.21
C ILE A 42 4.37 -8.06 -1.06
N LEU A 43 4.45 -9.35 -1.38
CA LEU A 43 5.52 -9.89 -2.22
C LEU A 43 5.50 -9.26 -3.61
N THR A 44 4.33 -9.18 -4.23
CA THR A 44 4.13 -8.52 -5.52
C THR A 44 4.57 -7.06 -5.46
N SER A 45 4.14 -6.33 -4.43
CA SER A 45 4.51 -4.93 -4.22
C SER A 45 6.02 -4.77 -4.06
N GLY A 46 6.66 -5.60 -3.25
CA GLY A 46 8.11 -5.57 -3.04
C GLY A 46 8.91 -5.85 -4.32
N LEU A 47 8.50 -6.87 -5.09
CA LEU A 47 9.15 -7.22 -6.36
C LEU A 47 9.02 -6.10 -7.41
N LEU A 48 7.90 -5.38 -7.40
CA LEU A 48 7.64 -4.28 -8.34
C LEU A 48 8.19 -2.92 -7.87
N ALA A 49 8.53 -2.77 -6.59
CA ALA A 49 9.03 -1.50 -6.03
C ALA A 49 10.22 -0.90 -6.80
N PRO A 50 11.27 -1.68 -7.20
CA PRO A 50 12.38 -1.13 -7.99
C PRO A 50 11.94 -0.65 -9.38
N LEU A 51 10.95 -1.31 -9.98
CA LEU A 51 10.38 -0.91 -11.26
C LEU A 51 9.60 0.39 -11.13
N CYS A 52 8.73 0.49 -10.11
CA CYS A 52 7.98 1.70 -9.81
C CYS A 52 8.92 2.89 -9.53
N GLY A 53 9.99 2.69 -8.77
CA GLY A 53 10.99 3.72 -8.51
C GLY A 53 11.64 4.24 -9.80
N ARG A 54 12.03 3.35 -10.74
CA ARG A 54 12.56 3.72 -12.05
C ARG A 54 11.54 4.48 -12.92
N LEU A 55 10.29 4.03 -12.90
CA LEU A 55 9.21 4.69 -13.65
C LEU A 55 8.92 6.09 -13.09
N VAL A 56 8.93 6.26 -11.76
CA VAL A 56 8.78 7.58 -11.12
C VAL A 56 9.93 8.51 -11.52
N SER A 57 11.16 8.02 -11.53
CA SER A 57 12.33 8.82 -11.92
C SER A 57 12.30 9.21 -13.39
N ARG A 58 11.74 8.37 -14.27
CA ARG A 58 11.71 8.58 -15.70
C ARG A 58 10.50 9.40 -16.18
N TYR A 59 9.32 9.12 -15.64
CA TYR A 59 8.04 9.66 -16.12
C TYR A 59 7.34 10.55 -15.07
N GLY A 60 7.91 10.69 -13.87
CA GLY A 60 7.27 11.36 -12.75
C GLY A 60 6.26 10.47 -12.02
N GLY A 61 5.97 10.83 -10.75
CA GLY A 61 5.09 10.01 -9.90
C GLY A 61 3.60 10.14 -10.21
N ARG A 62 3.18 11.20 -10.92
CA ARG A 62 1.77 11.50 -11.17
C ARG A 62 1.03 10.33 -11.82
N PHE A 63 1.61 9.72 -12.85
CA PHE A 63 0.99 8.62 -13.59
C PHE A 63 0.76 7.42 -12.67
N LEU A 64 1.81 6.91 -12.02
CA LEU A 64 1.70 5.72 -11.18
C LEU A 64 0.73 5.93 -10.03
N LEU A 65 0.87 7.04 -9.30
CA LEU A 65 0.04 7.35 -8.15
C LEU A 65 -1.45 7.54 -8.53
N SER A 66 -1.73 8.18 -9.66
CA SER A 66 -3.12 8.34 -10.11
C SER A 66 -3.77 7.01 -10.46
N TRP A 67 -3.04 6.12 -11.15
CA TRP A 67 -3.57 4.82 -11.54
C TRP A 67 -3.61 3.80 -10.40
N SER A 68 -2.87 4.01 -9.32
CA SER A 68 -2.81 3.06 -8.19
C SER A 68 -4.20 2.75 -7.62
N GLY A 69 -5.04 3.77 -7.42
CA GLY A 69 -6.40 3.60 -6.91
C GLY A 69 -7.28 2.78 -7.85
N ILE A 70 -7.13 2.95 -9.16
CA ILE A 70 -7.86 2.17 -10.17
C ILE A 70 -7.42 0.70 -10.15
N VAL A 71 -6.11 0.45 -10.06
CA VAL A 71 -5.57 -0.91 -10.01
C VAL A 71 -6.01 -1.63 -8.73
N VAL A 72 -5.96 -0.97 -7.57
CA VAL A 72 -6.48 -1.53 -6.32
C VAL A 72 -7.99 -1.79 -6.44
N ALA A 73 -8.76 -0.85 -6.99
CA ALA A 73 -10.20 -1.00 -7.19
C ALA A 73 -10.54 -2.18 -8.11
N LEU A 74 -9.75 -2.40 -9.17
CA LEU A 74 -9.88 -3.59 -10.03
C LEU A 74 -9.65 -4.87 -9.23
N GLY A 75 -8.59 -4.92 -8.43
CA GLY A 75 -8.32 -6.07 -7.55
C GLY A 75 -9.48 -6.32 -6.57
N LEU A 76 -10.02 -5.27 -5.93
CA LEU A 76 -11.18 -5.38 -5.04
C LEU A 76 -12.44 -5.89 -5.76
N SER A 77 -12.67 -5.45 -6.99
CA SER A 77 -13.80 -5.90 -7.80
C SER A 77 -13.68 -7.38 -8.17
N ILE A 78 -12.48 -7.85 -8.53
CA ILE A 78 -12.20 -9.27 -8.77
C ILE A 78 -12.34 -10.06 -7.46
N MET A 79 -11.87 -9.55 -6.34
CA MET A 79 -12.01 -10.16 -5.03
C MET A 79 -13.50 -10.33 -4.66
N ALA A 80 -14.33 -9.31 -4.88
CA ALA A 80 -15.74 -9.35 -4.60
C ALA A 80 -16.49 -10.41 -5.44
N SER A 81 -16.03 -10.69 -6.67
CA SER A 81 -16.57 -11.70 -7.57
C SER A 81 -15.95 -13.09 -7.38
N ALA A 82 -14.98 -13.24 -6.48
CA ALA A 82 -14.26 -14.48 -6.32
C ALA A 82 -15.18 -15.61 -5.83
N GLY A 83 -15.29 -16.68 -6.63
CA GLY A 83 -15.97 -17.92 -6.29
C GLY A 83 -15.01 -19.06 -5.93
N ASN A 84 -13.72 -18.87 -6.12
CA ASN A 84 -12.68 -19.83 -5.79
C ASN A 84 -11.41 -19.15 -5.28
N LEU A 85 -10.56 -19.93 -4.62
CA LEU A 85 -9.33 -19.42 -4.01
C LEU A 85 -8.35 -18.88 -5.05
N GLY A 86 -8.30 -19.46 -6.27
CA GLY A 86 -7.40 -18.98 -7.32
C GLY A 86 -7.74 -17.56 -7.77
N THR A 87 -9.01 -17.25 -7.98
CA THR A 87 -9.48 -15.89 -8.30
C THR A 87 -9.21 -14.92 -7.16
N PHE A 88 -9.36 -15.38 -5.91
CA PHE A 88 -9.04 -14.59 -4.73
C PHE A 88 -7.54 -14.23 -4.66
N MET A 89 -6.65 -15.20 -4.93
CA MET A 89 -5.21 -14.96 -4.99
C MET A 89 -4.81 -14.02 -6.14
N LEU A 90 -5.46 -14.17 -7.32
CA LEU A 90 -5.27 -13.26 -8.45
C LEU A 90 -5.68 -11.83 -8.09
N ALA A 91 -6.79 -11.65 -7.37
CA ALA A 91 -7.21 -10.34 -6.88
C ALA A 91 -6.14 -9.71 -5.98
N TRP A 92 -5.55 -10.47 -5.06
CA TRP A 92 -4.48 -9.98 -4.19
C TRP A 92 -3.18 -9.71 -4.93
N PHE A 93 -2.87 -10.46 -5.98
CA PHE A 93 -1.76 -10.12 -6.87
C PHE A 93 -1.97 -8.74 -7.51
N ILE A 94 -3.19 -8.47 -8.04
CA ILE A 94 -3.53 -7.17 -8.65
C ILE A 94 -3.52 -6.05 -7.60
N ILE A 95 -4.06 -6.29 -6.40
CA ILE A 95 -3.97 -5.35 -5.28
C ILE A 95 -2.50 -5.05 -4.98
N GLY A 96 -1.62 -6.05 -4.97
CA GLY A 96 -0.19 -5.88 -4.77
C GLY A 96 0.49 -5.00 -5.83
N VAL A 97 0.08 -5.10 -7.10
CA VAL A 97 0.51 -4.16 -8.15
C VAL A 97 0.09 -2.73 -7.80
N GLY A 98 -1.16 -2.53 -7.39
CA GLY A 98 -1.67 -1.25 -6.94
C GLY A 98 -0.94 -0.71 -5.70
N MET A 99 -0.57 -1.59 -4.77
CA MET A 99 0.26 -1.26 -3.60
C MET A 99 1.64 -0.73 -4.02
N ALA A 100 2.32 -1.40 -4.94
CA ALA A 100 3.61 -0.96 -5.48
C ALA A 100 3.52 0.44 -6.11
N MET A 101 2.40 0.74 -6.78
CA MET A 101 2.18 2.01 -7.47
C MET A 101 1.77 3.15 -6.53
N GLY A 102 1.12 2.86 -5.40
CA GLY A 102 0.38 3.85 -4.61
C GLY A 102 0.80 4.03 -3.16
N LEU A 103 1.55 3.09 -2.57
CA LEU A 103 1.99 3.20 -1.19
C LEU A 103 3.20 4.15 -1.04
N TYR A 104 3.74 4.24 0.16
CA TYR A 104 4.73 5.23 0.55
C TYR A 104 5.97 5.26 -0.32
N ASP A 105 6.48 4.11 -0.78
CA ASP A 105 7.72 4.04 -1.54
C ASP A 105 7.62 4.87 -2.83
N THR A 106 6.57 4.67 -3.60
CA THR A 106 6.31 5.41 -4.84
C THR A 106 5.95 6.87 -4.57
N LEU A 107 5.17 7.15 -3.51
CA LEU A 107 4.82 8.51 -3.14
C LEU A 107 6.04 9.31 -2.68
N PHE A 108 6.89 8.74 -1.83
CA PHE A 108 8.09 9.43 -1.33
C PHE A 108 9.13 9.64 -2.43
N ALA A 109 9.28 8.67 -3.35
CA ALA A 109 10.09 8.85 -4.54
C ALA A 109 9.58 10.01 -5.41
N ALA A 110 8.25 10.11 -5.60
CA ALA A 110 7.63 11.20 -6.35
C ALA A 110 7.81 12.56 -5.67
N LEU A 111 7.64 12.63 -4.35
CA LEU A 111 7.85 13.86 -3.58
C LEU A 111 9.33 14.26 -3.55
N GLY A 112 10.24 13.31 -3.44
CA GLY A 112 11.68 13.56 -3.54
C GLY A 112 12.07 14.17 -4.88
N ASN A 113 11.50 13.66 -5.97
CA ASN A 113 11.72 14.23 -7.30
C ASN A 113 11.11 15.62 -7.50
N LEU A 114 9.97 15.93 -6.82
CA LEU A 114 9.29 17.21 -6.96
C LEU A 114 9.89 18.31 -6.08
N TYR A 115 10.24 17.98 -4.84
CA TYR A 115 10.59 18.94 -3.80
C TYR A 115 12.07 18.88 -3.37
N GLY A 116 12.84 17.87 -3.82
CA GLY A 116 14.24 17.73 -3.46
C GLY A 116 14.45 17.69 -1.92
N GLN A 117 15.23 18.65 -1.40
CA GLN A 117 15.51 18.70 0.05
C GLN A 117 14.28 19.08 0.91
N ASP A 118 13.32 19.78 0.35
CA ASP A 118 12.08 20.18 1.05
C ASP A 118 11.05 19.03 1.12
N ALA A 119 11.29 17.92 0.44
CA ALA A 119 10.42 16.74 0.46
C ALA A 119 10.19 16.21 1.89
N ARG A 120 11.18 16.37 2.80
CA ARG A 120 11.08 15.92 4.20
C ARG A 120 9.86 16.48 4.91
N HIS A 121 9.57 17.76 4.76
CA HIS A 121 8.41 18.40 5.38
C HIS A 121 7.08 17.89 4.81
N ALA A 122 7.03 17.69 3.49
CA ALA A 122 5.84 17.12 2.83
C ALA A 122 5.60 15.67 3.27
N ILE A 123 6.65 14.85 3.30
CA ILE A 123 6.60 13.45 3.75
C ILE A 123 6.10 13.37 5.19
N SER A 124 6.68 14.14 6.12
CA SER A 124 6.28 14.14 7.54
C SER A 124 4.81 14.49 7.73
N ARG A 125 4.32 15.53 7.04
CA ARG A 125 2.90 15.93 7.11
C ARG A 125 1.96 14.86 6.57
N ILE A 126 2.32 14.22 5.45
CA ILE A 126 1.52 13.16 4.85
C ILE A 126 1.49 11.94 5.76
N THR A 127 2.63 11.54 6.30
CA THR A 127 2.74 10.39 7.21
C THR A 127 1.95 10.60 8.50
N LEU A 128 1.98 11.83 9.05
CA LEU A 128 1.19 12.15 10.24
C LEU A 128 -0.31 12.00 9.99
N ILE A 129 -0.82 12.54 8.87
CA ILE A 129 -2.23 12.43 8.51
C ILE A 129 -2.60 10.97 8.23
N SER A 130 -1.79 10.25 7.46
CA SER A 130 -2.08 8.86 7.12
C SER A 130 -1.90 7.89 8.30
N GLY A 131 -1.23 8.29 9.37
CA GLY A 131 -1.19 7.55 10.64
C GLY A 131 -2.57 7.31 11.27
N PHE A 132 -3.56 8.14 10.94
CA PHE A 132 -4.96 7.93 11.36
C PHE A 132 -5.72 6.91 10.51
N CYS A 133 -5.05 6.20 9.58
CA CYS A 133 -5.69 5.26 8.67
C CYS A 133 -6.53 4.21 9.40
N THR A 134 -5.98 3.50 10.36
CA THR A 134 -6.70 2.45 11.09
C THR A 134 -7.89 3.01 11.88
N THR A 135 -7.72 4.17 12.51
CA THR A 135 -8.77 4.84 13.29
C THR A 135 -10.00 5.20 12.44
N LEU A 136 -9.79 5.57 11.18
CA LEU A 136 -10.88 5.98 10.28
C LEU A 136 -11.40 4.81 9.44
N VAL A 137 -10.49 4.00 8.89
CA VAL A 137 -10.85 2.95 7.94
C VAL A 137 -11.49 1.75 8.63
N TRP A 138 -11.05 1.37 9.82
CA TRP A 138 -11.59 0.20 10.49
C TRP A 138 -13.07 0.34 10.82
N PRO A 139 -13.54 1.40 11.51
CA PRO A 139 -14.97 1.59 11.75
C PRO A 139 -15.78 1.68 10.47
N ALA A 140 -15.26 2.42 9.46
CA ALA A 140 -15.95 2.57 8.18
C ALA A 140 -16.11 1.24 7.43
N LEU A 141 -15.04 0.43 7.36
CA LEU A 141 -15.11 -0.89 6.72
C LEU A 141 -15.98 -1.87 7.52
N SER A 142 -15.87 -1.90 8.85
CA SER A 142 -16.74 -2.73 9.69
C SER A 142 -18.20 -2.41 9.46
N PHE A 143 -18.55 -1.13 9.46
CA PHE A 143 -19.92 -0.68 9.16
C PHE A 143 -20.40 -1.16 7.78
N LEU A 144 -19.56 -1.03 6.76
CA LEU A 144 -19.90 -1.50 5.40
C LEU A 144 -20.09 -3.02 5.36
N VAL A 145 -19.22 -3.77 6.03
CA VAL A 145 -19.30 -5.24 6.06
C VAL A 145 -20.54 -5.73 6.81
N GLU A 146 -20.87 -5.11 7.95
CA GLU A 146 -22.03 -5.47 8.75
C GLU A 146 -23.35 -5.25 8.02
N HIS A 147 -23.45 -4.15 7.24
CA HIS A 147 -24.71 -3.78 6.56
C HIS A 147 -24.85 -4.36 5.16
N PHE A 148 -23.75 -4.52 4.43
CA PHE A 148 -23.77 -4.90 3.01
C PHE A 148 -23.07 -6.22 2.71
N GLY A 149 -22.40 -6.81 3.69
CA GLY A 149 -21.54 -7.97 3.49
C GLY A 149 -20.20 -7.61 2.81
N TRP A 150 -19.23 -8.51 2.90
CA TRP A 150 -17.86 -8.25 2.46
C TRP A 150 -17.72 -8.01 0.94
N ARG A 151 -18.57 -8.63 0.11
CA ARG A 151 -18.54 -8.47 -1.35
C ARG A 151 -18.94 -7.05 -1.76
N HIS A 152 -20.08 -6.57 -1.27
CA HIS A 152 -20.53 -5.21 -1.57
C HIS A 152 -19.67 -4.16 -0.89
N ALA A 153 -19.19 -4.40 0.35
CA ALA A 153 -18.24 -3.53 1.01
C ALA A 153 -16.97 -3.33 0.17
N SER A 154 -16.45 -4.40 -0.44
CA SER A 154 -15.31 -4.33 -1.36
C SER A 154 -15.59 -3.50 -2.61
N LEU A 155 -16.76 -3.64 -3.22
CA LEU A 155 -17.17 -2.85 -4.38
C LEU A 155 -17.38 -1.37 -4.06
N ILE A 156 -18.02 -1.08 -2.92
CA ILE A 156 -18.20 0.31 -2.45
C ILE A 156 -16.83 0.95 -2.21
N TYR A 157 -15.92 0.22 -1.57
CA TYR A 157 -14.57 0.73 -1.33
C TYR A 157 -13.79 0.92 -2.64
N ALA A 158 -13.95 0.03 -3.61
CA ALA A 158 -13.38 0.17 -4.95
C ALA A 158 -13.87 1.47 -5.63
N ALA A 159 -15.17 1.78 -5.54
CA ALA A 159 -15.71 3.03 -6.06
C ALA A 159 -15.12 4.26 -5.36
N ILE A 160 -14.98 4.22 -4.02
CA ILE A 160 -14.34 5.28 -3.23
C ILE A 160 -12.89 5.51 -3.70
N LEU A 161 -12.13 4.44 -3.98
CA LEU A 161 -10.77 4.55 -4.50
C LEU A 161 -10.70 5.22 -5.87
N VAL A 162 -11.57 4.84 -6.79
CA VAL A 162 -11.60 5.44 -8.13
C VAL A 162 -11.94 6.93 -8.06
N VAL A 163 -12.97 7.29 -7.31
CA VAL A 163 -13.43 8.68 -7.19
C VAL A 163 -12.52 9.54 -6.32
N GLY A 164 -11.94 8.96 -5.26
CA GLY A 164 -11.12 9.69 -4.30
C GLY A 164 -9.65 9.80 -4.69
N VAL A 165 -9.05 8.72 -5.25
CA VAL A 165 -7.61 8.66 -5.50
C VAL A 165 -7.23 9.29 -6.85
N PHE A 166 -7.87 8.84 -7.92
CA PHE A 166 -7.51 9.25 -9.28
C PHE A 166 -7.59 10.78 -9.49
N PRO A 167 -8.73 11.45 -9.24
CA PRO A 167 -8.85 12.87 -9.53
C PRO A 167 -7.96 13.74 -8.62
N VAL A 168 -7.73 13.31 -7.38
CA VAL A 168 -6.88 14.08 -6.46
C VAL A 168 -5.42 14.06 -6.91
N TYR A 169 -4.88 12.89 -7.25
CA TYR A 169 -3.51 12.83 -7.76
C TYR A 169 -3.34 13.54 -9.10
N VAL A 170 -4.31 13.43 -9.99
CA VAL A 170 -4.28 14.14 -11.29
C VAL A 170 -4.28 15.66 -11.12
N ARG A 171 -5.00 16.20 -10.12
CA ARG A 171 -5.07 17.65 -9.89
C ARG A 171 -3.94 18.19 -9.05
N VAL A 172 -3.49 17.43 -8.05
CA VAL A 172 -2.52 17.92 -7.04
C VAL A 172 -1.09 17.72 -7.50
N LEU A 173 -0.78 16.62 -8.20
CA LEU A 173 0.57 16.37 -8.68
C LEU A 173 0.80 17.06 -10.03
N SER A 174 1.76 17.98 -10.06
CA SER A 174 2.17 18.65 -11.29
C SER A 174 2.78 17.67 -12.29
N THR A 175 2.53 17.94 -13.59
CA THR A 175 3.22 17.26 -14.71
C THR A 175 4.64 17.76 -14.91
N LYS A 176 5.03 18.85 -14.23
CA LYS A 176 6.36 19.42 -14.41
C LYS A 176 7.42 18.50 -13.82
N THR A 177 8.16 17.84 -14.66
CA THR A 177 9.40 17.11 -14.37
C THR A 177 10.52 18.15 -14.08
N GLY A 178 10.31 19.01 -13.09
CA GLY A 178 11.15 20.19 -12.86
C GLY A 178 12.47 19.92 -12.13
N VAL A 179 12.82 18.67 -11.82
CA VAL A 179 13.99 18.37 -10.97
C VAL A 179 14.98 17.38 -11.63
N GLN A 180 14.79 17.05 -12.92
CA GLN A 180 15.72 16.16 -13.62
C GLN A 180 17.15 16.74 -13.74
N GLU A 181 17.33 18.06 -13.75
CA GLU A 181 18.66 18.68 -13.81
C GLU A 181 19.41 18.56 -12.50
N VAL A 182 18.74 18.80 -11.35
CA VAL A 182 19.38 18.73 -10.02
C VAL A 182 19.69 17.29 -9.59
N ALA A 183 18.88 16.32 -9.99
CA ALA A 183 19.11 14.91 -9.69
C ALA A 183 20.27 14.31 -10.51
N LYS A 184 20.46 14.76 -11.77
CA LYS A 184 21.56 14.34 -12.61
C LYS A 184 22.91 14.85 -12.10
N GLU A 185 22.96 16.08 -11.59
CA GLU A 185 24.19 16.68 -11.07
C GLU A 185 24.63 16.05 -9.73
N LYS A 186 23.68 15.60 -8.90
CA LYS A 186 24.00 14.92 -7.62
C LYS A 186 24.28 13.43 -7.75
N ALA A 187 23.78 12.76 -8.77
CA ALA A 187 24.09 11.34 -9.04
C ALA A 187 25.57 11.13 -9.45
N THR A 188 26.24 12.19 -9.91
CA THR A 188 27.66 12.14 -10.29
C THR A 188 28.64 12.45 -9.15
N THR A 189 28.17 12.93 -8.00
CA THR A 189 29.03 13.33 -6.86
C THR A 189 28.83 12.46 -5.60
N GLY A 190 27.86 11.56 -5.58
CA GLY A 190 27.70 10.60 -4.49
C GLY A 190 28.55 9.35 -4.72
N SER A 191 29.58 9.15 -3.91
CA SER A 191 30.30 7.86 -3.87
C SER A 191 29.25 6.76 -3.62
N PRO A 192 29.13 5.73 -4.47
CA PRO A 192 28.20 4.65 -4.20
C PRO A 192 28.58 4.04 -2.85
N LEU A 193 27.65 4.00 -1.93
CA LEU A 193 27.80 3.21 -0.69
C LEU A 193 28.33 1.84 -1.11
N GLY A 194 29.49 1.45 -0.60
CA GLY A 194 30.09 0.17 -0.98
C GLY A 194 29.03 -0.93 -0.87
N GLY A 195 28.96 -1.82 -1.86
CA GLY A 195 27.89 -2.84 -1.95
C GLY A 195 27.66 -3.61 -0.65
N GLY A 196 28.70 -3.77 0.18
CA GLY A 196 28.61 -4.39 1.50
C GLY A 196 27.81 -3.56 2.51
N LEU A 197 27.96 -2.24 2.54
CA LEU A 197 27.19 -1.36 3.44
C LEU A 197 25.72 -1.32 3.02
N TYR A 198 25.44 -1.26 1.72
CA TYR A 198 24.08 -1.34 1.20
C TYR A 198 23.42 -2.67 1.58
N ALA A 199 24.09 -3.79 1.40
CA ALA A 199 23.58 -5.12 1.79
C ALA A 199 23.34 -5.22 3.30
N LEU A 200 24.23 -4.68 4.13
CA LEU A 200 24.07 -4.65 5.58
C LEU A 200 22.87 -3.81 6.02
N MET A 201 22.69 -2.63 5.44
CA MET A 201 21.53 -1.78 5.72
C MET A 201 20.23 -2.48 5.30
N THR A 202 20.19 -3.08 4.11
CA THR A 202 19.03 -3.83 3.64
C THR A 202 18.70 -4.99 4.57
N ALA A 203 19.68 -5.77 4.99
CA ALA A 203 19.50 -6.87 5.94
C ALA A 203 18.98 -6.38 7.30
N ALA A 204 19.53 -5.28 7.82
CA ALA A 204 19.11 -4.69 9.10
C ALA A 204 17.66 -4.20 9.05
N PHE A 205 17.26 -3.47 8.00
CA PHE A 205 15.87 -3.01 7.83
C PHE A 205 14.90 -4.15 7.60
N THR A 206 15.30 -5.18 6.83
CA THR A 206 14.48 -6.39 6.63
C THR A 206 14.27 -7.12 7.95
N GLY A 207 15.36 -7.32 8.73
CA GLY A 207 15.26 -7.93 10.05
C GLY A 207 14.36 -7.16 11.01
N ALA A 208 14.50 -5.84 11.06
CA ALA A 208 13.63 -4.99 11.88
C ALA A 208 12.14 -5.10 11.45
N ALA A 209 11.86 -5.11 10.15
CA ALA A 209 10.50 -5.26 9.62
C ALA A 209 9.90 -6.63 9.99
N VAL A 210 10.67 -7.71 9.88
CA VAL A 210 10.25 -9.07 10.29
C VAL A 210 9.92 -9.10 11.77
N ILE A 211 10.78 -8.54 12.63
CA ILE A 211 10.57 -8.49 14.08
C ILE A 211 9.31 -7.70 14.41
N MET A 212 9.13 -6.51 13.83
CA MET A 212 7.92 -5.69 14.06
C MET A 212 6.65 -6.42 13.62
N THR A 213 6.68 -7.07 12.46
CA THR A 213 5.52 -7.81 11.96
C THR A 213 5.22 -9.02 12.84
N ALA A 214 6.23 -9.78 13.25
CA ALA A 214 6.07 -10.92 14.14
C ALA A 214 5.53 -10.49 15.51
N MET A 215 6.07 -9.42 16.11
CA MET A 215 5.56 -8.89 17.37
C MET A 215 4.12 -8.42 17.26
N SER A 216 3.77 -7.69 16.21
CA SER A 216 2.39 -7.21 15.99
C SER A 216 1.39 -8.37 15.83
N ALA A 217 1.80 -9.46 15.16
CA ALA A 217 0.97 -10.63 14.95
C ALA A 217 0.80 -11.47 16.21
N HIS A 218 1.85 -11.60 17.02
CA HIS A 218 1.84 -12.50 18.18
C HIS A 218 1.49 -11.82 19.50
N LEU A 219 1.60 -10.49 19.59
CA LEU A 219 1.34 -9.75 20.83
C LEU A 219 -0.08 -9.99 21.36
N ILE A 220 -1.08 -9.93 20.48
CA ILE A 220 -2.48 -10.16 20.83
C ILE A 220 -2.69 -11.61 21.33
N ALA A 221 -2.11 -12.59 20.61
CA ALA A 221 -2.20 -13.99 21.01
C ALA A 221 -1.51 -14.27 22.36
N LEU A 222 -0.38 -13.61 22.62
CA LEU A 222 0.33 -13.70 23.89
C LEU A 222 -0.47 -13.08 25.06
N LEU A 223 -1.09 -11.92 24.85
CA LEU A 223 -1.92 -11.26 25.86
C LEU A 223 -3.16 -12.08 26.17
N GLN A 224 -3.84 -12.62 25.16
CA GLN A 224 -4.99 -13.51 25.33
C GLN A 224 -4.62 -14.82 26.03
N GLY A 225 -3.43 -15.37 25.77
CA GLY A 225 -2.91 -16.56 26.45
C GLY A 225 -2.56 -16.34 27.91
N GLN A 226 -2.37 -15.10 28.33
CA GLN A 226 -2.12 -14.70 29.73
C GLN A 226 -3.36 -14.21 30.46
N GLY A 227 -4.54 -14.25 29.81
CA GLY A 227 -5.83 -13.90 30.45
C GLY A 227 -6.14 -12.40 30.48
N TYR A 228 -5.50 -11.60 29.62
CA TYR A 228 -5.79 -10.19 29.38
C TYR A 228 -6.67 -10.00 28.15
#